data_658da5a4ee0e46c6ec178e1057bfdd42
#
_entry.id   658da5a4ee0e46c6ec178e1057bfdd42
#
_cell.length_a   1.000
_cell.length_b   1.000
_cell.length_c   1.000
_cell.angle_alpha   90.00
_cell.angle_beta   90.00
_cell.angle_gamma   90.00
#
_symmetry.space_group_name_H-M   'P 1'
#
loop_
_entity.id
_entity.type
_entity.pdbx_description
1 polymer ?
#
loop_
_entity_poly.entity_id
_entity_poly.type
_entity_poly.pdbx_seq_one_letter_code
_entity_poly.pdbx_strand_id
1 'polypeptide(L)'
;MPDKLIPLIMDIIDNIVSPYSRKRRYSDKQILKILVLLHIFNISYRSSGIFLENHGEYMELIGITEIPSFQTLSRRSRSFDLHAINMIIKSMHSVNEIAAFDSFMIHTCKQSTAERRRKYRNYKDPLSGWSKTTKGWSYGRKCHMSIDVDSLLINEWLITRGNIHDSSASHEMIDSVRNYRYILADSAYDTSEIYDYIFENAHSLPVIDTNKRRGIINDRLTVNRRIGIELRNEYSSMYSMRWEIERTFSILEEIMGSENIWYASNRDYDNIIGLKVIAYNLMVISNMELGNNRREIMKIVSC
;
A
#
# COMPACT_ATOMS: atom_id res chain seq x y z
N MET A 1 23.53 -9.75 2.51
CA MET A 1 22.66 -8.56 2.33
C MET A 1 21.57 -8.43 3.39
N PRO A 2 20.77 -9.46 3.71
CA PRO A 2 19.79 -9.37 4.80
C PRO A 2 20.40 -8.95 6.13
N ASP A 3 21.61 -9.39 6.41
CA ASP A 3 22.35 -9.15 7.66
C ASP A 3 22.57 -7.68 8.02
N LYS A 4 22.49 -6.75 7.04
CA LYS A 4 22.61 -5.31 7.30
C LYS A 4 21.28 -4.57 7.20
N LEU A 5 20.32 -5.11 6.46
CA LEU A 5 19.09 -4.42 6.15
C LEU A 5 18.09 -4.52 7.32
N ILE A 6 17.91 -5.70 7.92
CA ILE A 6 17.03 -5.86 9.08
C ILE A 6 17.50 -5.02 10.28
N PRO A 7 18.81 -5.02 10.67
CA PRO A 7 19.30 -4.09 11.69
C PRO A 7 18.97 -2.63 11.40
N LEU A 8 19.19 -2.16 10.17
CA LEU A 8 18.90 -0.79 9.78
C LEU A 8 17.41 -0.45 9.89
N ILE A 9 16.52 -1.37 9.46
CA ILE A 9 15.07 -1.21 9.67
C ILE A 9 14.74 -1.06 11.16
N MET A 10 15.38 -1.85 12.03
CA MET A 10 15.16 -1.77 13.48
C MET A 10 15.63 -0.44 14.07
N ASP A 11 16.76 0.08 13.57
CA ASP A 11 17.28 1.40 13.98
C ASP A 11 16.36 2.53 13.51
N ILE A 12 15.84 2.47 12.30
CA ILE A 12 14.88 3.45 11.80
C ILE A 12 13.63 3.46 12.70
N ILE A 13 13.08 2.30 13.05
CA ILE A 13 11.92 2.20 13.93
C ILE A 13 12.21 2.83 15.32
N ASP A 14 13.41 2.66 15.84
CA ASP A 14 13.80 3.27 17.11
C ASP A 14 13.80 4.81 17.06
N ASN A 15 14.05 5.38 15.90
CA ASN A 15 14.06 6.83 15.70
C ASN A 15 12.68 7.43 15.44
N ILE A 16 11.78 6.70 14.76
CA ILE A 16 10.45 7.20 14.37
C ILE A 16 9.37 6.99 15.43
N VAL A 17 9.54 6.02 16.34
CA VAL A 17 8.56 5.76 17.41
C VAL A 17 9.00 6.44 18.69
N SER A 18 8.12 7.28 19.26
CA SER A 18 8.39 7.94 20.54
C SER A 18 8.74 6.94 21.65
N PRO A 19 9.72 7.24 22.51
CA PRO A 19 10.06 6.41 23.65
C PRO A 19 8.97 6.36 24.73
N TYR A 20 7.90 7.15 24.57
CA TYR A 20 6.82 7.21 25.54
C TYR A 20 6.06 5.88 25.60
N SER A 21 6.39 5.06 26.61
CA SER A 21 5.60 3.89 26.96
C SER A 21 5.07 4.04 28.38
N ARG A 22 3.75 3.91 28.54
CA ARG A 22 3.18 3.53 29.85
C ARG A 22 3.91 2.28 30.33
N LYS A 23 3.94 1.99 31.64
CA LYS A 23 4.51 0.75 32.20
C LYS A 23 3.84 -0.49 31.58
N ARG A 24 4.35 -0.94 30.44
CA ARG A 24 3.88 -2.11 29.69
C ARG A 24 5.05 -3.11 29.61
N ARG A 25 4.74 -4.41 29.59
CA ARG A 25 5.76 -5.47 29.46
C ARG A 25 6.60 -5.33 28.19
N TYR A 26 5.97 -4.91 27.08
CA TYR A 26 6.62 -4.64 25.80
C TYR A 26 6.36 -3.19 25.39
N SER A 27 7.40 -2.49 25.01
CA SER A 27 7.30 -1.12 24.49
C SER A 27 6.59 -1.07 23.13
N ASP A 28 6.16 0.12 22.71
CA ASP A 28 5.56 0.30 21.38
C ASP A 28 6.60 0.03 20.28
N LYS A 29 7.87 0.42 20.49
CA LYS A 29 8.99 0.11 19.59
C LYS A 29 9.16 -1.39 19.38
N GLN A 30 9.26 -2.16 20.46
CA GLN A 30 9.41 -3.62 20.40
C GLN A 30 8.27 -4.28 19.64
N ILE A 31 7.03 -3.88 19.91
CA ILE A 31 5.86 -4.42 19.21
C ILE A 31 5.88 -4.05 17.73
N LEU A 32 6.18 -2.79 17.37
CA LEU A 32 6.24 -2.40 15.97
C LEU A 32 7.36 -3.13 15.22
N LYS A 33 8.54 -3.28 15.83
CA LYS A 33 9.65 -4.08 15.27
C LYS A 33 9.22 -5.52 14.95
N ILE A 34 8.54 -6.19 15.89
CA ILE A 34 8.01 -7.54 15.67
C ILE A 34 6.99 -7.53 14.52
N LEU A 35 6.03 -6.60 14.53
CA LEU A 35 4.99 -6.54 13.50
C LEU A 35 5.59 -6.31 12.11
N VAL A 36 6.51 -5.37 11.98
CA VAL A 36 7.21 -5.11 10.71
C VAL A 36 7.96 -6.35 10.23
N LEU A 37 8.71 -7.02 11.10
CA LEU A 37 9.43 -8.23 10.76
C LEU A 37 8.49 -9.34 10.26
N LEU A 38 7.38 -9.57 10.96
CA LEU A 38 6.39 -10.57 10.56
C LEU A 38 5.75 -10.24 9.20
N HIS A 39 5.56 -8.96 8.89
CA HIS A 39 5.01 -8.55 7.60
C HIS A 39 6.04 -8.59 6.47
N ILE A 40 7.33 -8.34 6.74
CA ILE A 40 8.42 -8.54 5.78
C ILE A 40 8.45 -10.01 5.34
N PHE A 41 8.43 -10.96 6.28
CA PHE A 41 8.51 -12.39 6.00
C PHE A 41 7.16 -13.07 5.77
N ASN A 42 6.08 -12.29 5.71
CA ASN A 42 4.70 -12.78 5.54
C ASN A 42 4.31 -13.86 6.57
N ILE A 43 4.77 -13.73 7.81
CA ILE A 43 4.52 -14.66 8.93
C ILE A 43 3.22 -14.28 9.64
N SER A 44 2.37 -15.27 9.89
CA SER A 44 1.14 -15.06 10.67
C SER A 44 1.46 -14.75 12.15
N TYR A 45 0.62 -13.94 12.81
CA TYR A 45 0.80 -13.70 14.26
C TYR A 45 0.77 -14.98 15.10
N ARG A 46 0.04 -16.03 14.65
CA ARG A 46 0.01 -17.30 15.35
C ARG A 46 1.33 -18.06 15.25
N SER A 47 2.07 -17.85 14.19
CA SER A 47 3.38 -18.48 13.95
C SER A 47 4.53 -17.64 14.50
N SER A 48 4.26 -16.46 15.05
CA SER A 48 5.32 -15.54 15.52
C SER A 48 6.20 -16.14 16.60
N GLY A 49 5.64 -16.96 17.50
CA GLY A 49 6.41 -17.64 18.55
C GLY A 49 7.50 -18.53 17.95
N ILE A 50 7.09 -19.49 17.13
CA ILE A 50 8.01 -20.45 16.48
C ILE A 50 9.03 -19.70 15.60
N PHE A 51 8.58 -18.67 14.87
CA PHE A 51 9.48 -17.88 14.02
C PHE A 51 10.58 -17.21 14.85
N LEU A 52 10.24 -16.51 15.93
CA LEU A 52 11.20 -15.80 16.77
C LEU A 52 12.09 -16.76 17.59
N GLU A 53 11.57 -17.90 18.03
CA GLU A 53 12.36 -18.95 18.70
C GLU A 53 13.46 -19.51 17.79
N ASN A 54 13.15 -19.68 16.50
CA ASN A 54 14.10 -20.17 15.51
C ASN A 54 15.10 -19.11 15.01
N HIS A 55 14.84 -17.82 15.32
CA HIS A 55 15.66 -16.68 14.87
C HIS A 55 15.99 -15.79 16.08
N GLY A 56 16.77 -16.34 17.01
CA GLY A 56 17.16 -15.67 18.25
C GLY A 56 17.86 -14.33 18.02
N GLU A 57 18.57 -14.17 16.90
CA GLU A 57 19.21 -12.92 16.48
C GLU A 57 18.19 -11.76 16.32
N TYR A 58 16.98 -12.05 15.89
CA TYR A 58 15.93 -11.01 15.81
C TYR A 58 15.41 -10.63 17.19
N MET A 59 15.38 -11.56 18.15
CA MET A 59 15.01 -11.21 19.52
C MET A 59 15.99 -10.23 20.14
N GLU A 60 17.29 -10.43 19.90
CA GLU A 60 18.35 -9.51 20.36
C GLU A 60 18.20 -8.13 19.69
N LEU A 61 18.02 -8.06 18.37
CA LEU A 61 17.80 -6.81 17.63
C LEU A 61 16.55 -6.04 18.09
N ILE A 62 15.48 -6.75 18.45
CA ILE A 62 14.26 -6.16 18.98
C ILE A 62 14.44 -5.73 20.44
N GLY A 63 15.37 -6.34 21.16
CA GLY A 63 15.61 -6.11 22.59
C GLY A 63 14.55 -6.76 23.47
N ILE A 64 14.17 -8.02 23.18
CA ILE A 64 13.21 -8.82 23.97
C ILE A 64 13.84 -10.09 24.47
N THR A 65 13.50 -10.48 25.71
CA THR A 65 13.89 -11.78 26.32
C THR A 65 12.74 -12.78 26.29
N GLU A 66 11.52 -12.33 26.13
CA GLU A 66 10.33 -13.15 26.07
C GLU A 66 9.48 -12.76 24.85
N ILE A 67 8.86 -13.73 24.23
CA ILE A 67 8.05 -13.52 23.02
C ILE A 67 6.61 -13.12 23.39
N PRO A 68 6.07 -12.02 22.84
CA PRO A 68 4.68 -11.67 23.06
C PRO A 68 3.73 -12.71 22.47
N SER A 69 2.64 -13.00 23.17
CA SER A 69 1.59 -13.88 22.62
C SER A 69 0.97 -13.25 21.36
N PHE A 70 0.46 -14.10 20.45
CA PHE A 70 -0.20 -13.64 19.23
C PHE A 70 -1.43 -12.74 19.51
N GLN A 71 -2.14 -12.96 20.64
CA GLN A 71 -3.23 -12.08 21.09
C GLN A 71 -2.71 -10.66 21.42
N THR A 72 -1.53 -10.59 22.07
CA THR A 72 -0.90 -9.32 22.38
C THR A 72 -0.52 -8.58 21.10
N LEU A 73 0.10 -9.26 20.14
CA LEU A 73 0.44 -8.69 18.84
C LEU A 73 -0.81 -8.21 18.09
N SER A 74 -1.84 -9.05 17.98
CA SER A 74 -3.09 -8.71 17.30
C SER A 74 -3.83 -7.54 17.94
N ARG A 75 -3.83 -7.40 19.27
CA ARG A 75 -4.43 -6.27 19.97
C ARG A 75 -3.62 -5.01 19.79
N ARG A 76 -2.29 -5.12 19.92
CA ARG A 76 -1.37 -3.98 19.86
C ARG A 76 -1.18 -3.44 18.44
N SER A 77 -1.28 -4.28 17.42
CA SER A 77 -1.21 -3.82 16.03
C SER A 77 -2.25 -2.72 15.71
N ARG A 78 -3.44 -2.82 16.31
CA ARG A 78 -4.53 -1.84 16.13
C ARG A 78 -4.35 -0.53 16.93
N SER A 79 -3.33 -0.42 17.76
CA SER A 79 -3.09 0.78 18.58
C SER A 79 -2.14 1.77 17.92
N PHE A 80 -1.57 1.44 16.77
CA PHE A 80 -0.70 2.32 16.01
C PHE A 80 -1.51 3.17 15.03
N ASP A 81 -1.17 4.43 14.94
CA ASP A 81 -1.58 5.29 13.83
C ASP A 81 -0.58 5.07 12.67
N LEU A 82 -0.94 4.15 11.77
CA LEU A 82 -0.04 3.72 10.70
C LEU A 82 0.10 4.80 9.61
N HIS A 83 -0.92 5.62 9.38
CA HIS A 83 -0.82 6.75 8.46
C HIS A 83 0.16 7.80 8.97
N ALA A 84 0.10 8.14 10.26
CA ALA A 84 1.07 9.05 10.87
C ALA A 84 2.51 8.48 10.84
N ILE A 85 2.69 7.19 11.12
CA ILE A 85 3.99 6.52 11.00
C ILE A 85 4.49 6.56 9.55
N ASN A 86 3.63 6.29 8.58
CA ASN A 86 3.99 6.37 7.16
C ASN A 86 4.43 7.78 6.76
N MET A 87 3.74 8.81 7.24
CA MET A 87 4.13 10.20 7.00
C MET A 87 5.55 10.50 7.53
N ILE A 88 5.89 10.01 8.72
CA ILE A 88 7.23 10.17 9.29
C ILE A 88 8.27 9.46 8.42
N ILE A 89 8.03 8.21 8.03
CA ILE A 89 8.92 7.43 7.16
C ILE A 89 9.16 8.16 5.84
N LYS A 90 8.11 8.65 5.20
CA LYS A 90 8.22 9.43 3.95
C LYS A 90 9.02 10.71 4.12
N SER A 91 8.89 11.40 5.26
CA SER A 91 9.63 12.65 5.52
C SER A 91 11.15 12.46 5.64
N MET A 92 11.62 11.23 5.76
CA MET A 92 13.06 10.89 5.73
C MET A 92 13.65 11.01 4.32
N HIS A 93 12.81 11.14 3.31
CA HIS A 93 13.22 11.26 1.92
C HIS A 93 12.57 12.48 1.25
N SER A 94 13.28 13.09 0.29
CA SER A 94 12.73 14.22 -0.47
C SER A 94 11.61 13.76 -1.41
N VAL A 95 10.57 14.58 -1.55
CA VAL A 95 9.52 14.39 -2.56
C VAL A 95 10.12 14.60 -3.95
N ASN A 96 9.83 13.70 -4.87
CA ASN A 96 10.22 13.79 -6.28
C ASN A 96 9.14 14.49 -7.12
N GLU A 97 9.32 14.48 -8.45
CA GLU A 97 8.40 15.20 -9.33
C GLU A 97 7.17 14.40 -9.77
N ILE A 98 7.27 13.06 -9.76
CA ILE A 98 6.27 12.18 -10.37
C ILE A 98 5.64 11.27 -9.34
N ALA A 99 4.31 11.32 -9.26
CA ALA A 99 3.53 10.35 -8.50
C ALA A 99 2.64 9.51 -9.44
N ALA A 100 2.30 8.31 -9.01
CA ALA A 100 1.29 7.48 -9.65
C ALA A 100 0.30 6.98 -8.61
N PHE A 101 -0.96 6.78 -9.02
CA PHE A 101 -1.93 6.08 -8.21
C PHE A 101 -2.75 5.09 -9.03
N ASP A 102 -3.16 4.01 -8.39
CA ASP A 102 -3.93 2.92 -8.97
C ASP A 102 -4.59 2.08 -7.85
N SER A 103 -5.28 1.00 -8.21
CA SER A 103 -5.94 0.11 -7.24
C SER A 103 -5.75 -1.36 -7.57
N PHE A 104 -5.79 -2.21 -6.53
CA PHE A 104 -5.82 -3.65 -6.68
C PHE A 104 -6.88 -4.30 -5.76
N MET A 105 -7.24 -5.56 -6.07
CA MET A 105 -8.24 -6.29 -5.33
C MET A 105 -7.63 -7.14 -4.22
N ILE A 106 -8.17 -7.02 -3.00
CA ILE A 106 -7.87 -7.89 -1.87
C ILE A 106 -8.98 -8.94 -1.78
N HIS A 107 -8.66 -10.18 -2.05
CA HIS A 107 -9.61 -11.28 -1.94
C HIS A 107 -9.88 -11.62 -0.48
N THR A 108 -11.14 -11.53 -0.05
CA THR A 108 -11.55 -11.78 1.33
C THR A 108 -12.02 -13.21 1.58
N CYS A 109 -12.19 -14.00 0.54
CA CYS A 109 -12.40 -15.45 0.56
C CYS A 109 -12.13 -16.05 -0.82
N LYS A 110 -12.06 -17.40 -0.89
CA LYS A 110 -11.95 -18.12 -2.16
C LYS A 110 -13.14 -17.79 -3.09
N GLN A 111 -12.89 -17.71 -4.39
CA GLN A 111 -13.90 -17.41 -5.42
C GLN A 111 -15.14 -18.32 -5.31
N SER A 112 -14.94 -19.64 -5.22
CA SER A 112 -16.03 -20.61 -5.04
C SER A 112 -16.87 -20.38 -3.79
N THR A 113 -16.24 -19.88 -2.71
CA THR A 113 -16.95 -19.49 -1.48
C THR A 113 -17.76 -18.21 -1.69
N ALA A 114 -17.24 -17.24 -2.42
CA ALA A 114 -17.95 -16.01 -2.75
C ALA A 114 -19.18 -16.30 -3.61
N GLU A 115 -19.07 -17.14 -4.63
CA GLU A 115 -20.16 -17.55 -5.49
C GLU A 115 -21.27 -18.29 -4.72
N ARG A 116 -20.90 -19.22 -3.84
CA ARG A 116 -21.85 -19.89 -2.95
C ARG A 116 -22.56 -18.90 -2.02
N ARG A 117 -21.84 -17.96 -1.40
CA ARG A 117 -22.42 -16.92 -0.54
C ARG A 117 -23.36 -16.00 -1.30
N ARG A 118 -23.05 -15.65 -2.55
CA ARG A 118 -23.92 -14.87 -3.44
C ARG A 118 -25.24 -15.59 -3.65
N LYS A 119 -25.21 -16.90 -3.95
CA LYS A 119 -26.39 -17.72 -4.14
C LYS A 119 -27.33 -17.73 -2.92
N TYR A 120 -26.76 -17.81 -1.73
CA TYR A 120 -27.51 -17.90 -0.47
C TYR A 120 -27.63 -16.57 0.28
N ARG A 121 -27.18 -15.45 -0.31
CA ARG A 121 -27.18 -14.11 0.30
C ARG A 121 -26.55 -14.04 1.69
N ASN A 122 -25.56 -14.88 1.97
CA ASN A 122 -24.88 -14.98 3.27
C ASN A 122 -23.45 -14.42 3.19
N TYR A 123 -23.31 -13.11 3.20
CA TYR A 123 -22.02 -12.42 3.19
C TYR A 123 -21.52 -12.19 4.61
N LYS A 124 -20.32 -12.68 4.92
CA LYS A 124 -19.69 -12.47 6.23
C LYS A 124 -18.96 -11.12 6.36
N ASP A 125 -18.54 -10.55 5.25
CA ASP A 125 -17.95 -9.21 5.20
C ASP A 125 -18.87 -8.29 4.40
N PRO A 126 -19.59 -7.36 5.08
CA PRO A 126 -20.53 -6.46 4.42
C PRO A 126 -19.84 -5.41 3.54
N LEU A 127 -18.53 -5.22 3.71
CA LEU A 127 -17.73 -4.28 2.91
C LEU A 127 -17.01 -4.95 1.74
N SER A 128 -17.12 -6.26 1.57
CA SER A 128 -16.68 -6.94 0.34
C SER A 128 -17.71 -6.77 -0.77
N GLY A 129 -17.21 -6.68 -1.99
CA GLY A 129 -18.04 -6.52 -3.19
C GLY A 129 -17.45 -7.24 -4.39
N TRP A 130 -18.25 -7.38 -5.46
CA TRP A 130 -17.81 -7.92 -6.73
C TRP A 130 -17.27 -6.81 -7.63
N SER A 131 -16.08 -7.00 -8.18
CA SER A 131 -15.48 -6.13 -9.18
C SER A 131 -15.07 -6.92 -10.41
N LYS A 132 -15.15 -6.30 -11.57
CA LYS A 132 -14.66 -6.87 -12.82
C LYS A 132 -13.21 -6.44 -13.01
N THR A 133 -12.31 -7.41 -13.03
CA THR A 133 -10.89 -7.22 -13.31
C THR A 133 -10.55 -7.72 -14.70
N THR A 134 -9.32 -7.55 -15.17
CA THR A 134 -8.81 -8.13 -16.41
C THR A 134 -8.87 -9.66 -16.42
N LYS A 135 -8.72 -10.29 -15.24
CA LYS A 135 -8.78 -11.74 -15.02
C LYS A 135 -10.21 -12.27 -14.83
N GLY A 136 -11.24 -11.39 -14.86
CA GLY A 136 -12.64 -11.78 -14.67
C GLY A 136 -13.26 -11.12 -13.43
N TRP A 137 -14.31 -11.76 -12.88
CA TRP A 137 -14.98 -11.26 -11.67
C TRP A 137 -14.21 -11.68 -10.42
N SER A 138 -13.90 -10.71 -9.57
CA SER A 138 -13.24 -10.88 -8.27
C SER A 138 -14.13 -10.41 -7.15
N TYR A 139 -14.08 -11.09 -6.00
CA TYR A 139 -14.83 -10.72 -4.80
C TYR A 139 -13.90 -10.36 -3.66
N GLY A 140 -14.07 -9.18 -3.10
CA GLY A 140 -13.25 -8.72 -2.01
C GLY A 140 -13.41 -7.25 -1.69
N ARG A 141 -12.34 -6.66 -1.19
CA ARG A 141 -12.17 -5.22 -0.99
C ARG A 141 -11.21 -4.68 -2.03
N LYS A 142 -11.22 -3.39 -2.24
CA LYS A 142 -10.28 -2.72 -3.13
C LYS A 142 -9.33 -1.85 -2.30
N CYS A 143 -8.05 -1.95 -2.60
CA CYS A 143 -7.02 -1.09 -2.05
C CYS A 143 -6.58 -0.11 -3.13
N HIS A 144 -6.78 1.18 -2.88
CA HIS A 144 -6.23 2.26 -3.69
C HIS A 144 -4.92 2.69 -3.05
N MET A 145 -3.91 2.96 -3.86
CA MET A 145 -2.60 3.44 -3.41
C MET A 145 -2.06 4.52 -4.30
N SER A 146 -1.26 5.39 -3.71
CA SER A 146 -0.39 6.34 -4.41
C SER A 146 1.06 6.10 -4.05
N ILE A 147 1.95 6.23 -5.04
CA ILE A 147 3.39 6.08 -4.87
C ILE A 147 4.15 7.28 -5.41
N ASP A 148 5.32 7.52 -4.87
CA ASP A 148 6.38 8.27 -5.52
C ASP A 148 7.08 7.35 -6.52
N VAL A 149 7.07 7.72 -7.80
CA VAL A 149 7.56 6.85 -8.88
C VAL A 149 9.08 6.69 -8.86
N ASP A 150 9.79 7.73 -8.42
CA ASP A 150 11.25 7.71 -8.39
C ASP A 150 11.81 6.98 -7.17
N SER A 151 11.28 7.24 -5.98
CA SER A 151 11.72 6.55 -4.76
C SER A 151 11.08 5.18 -4.56
N LEU A 152 9.93 4.91 -5.18
CA LEU A 152 9.04 3.76 -4.99
C LEU A 152 8.36 3.72 -3.61
N LEU A 153 8.41 4.81 -2.84
CA LEU A 153 7.72 4.90 -1.56
C LEU A 153 6.21 5.01 -1.77
N ILE A 154 5.46 4.23 -1.00
CA ILE A 154 4.00 4.34 -0.97
C ILE A 154 3.63 5.58 -0.16
N ASN A 155 2.92 6.51 -0.80
CA ASN A 155 2.48 7.76 -0.19
C ASN A 155 1.30 7.54 0.74
N GLU A 156 0.28 6.83 0.24
CA GLU A 156 -0.97 6.64 0.96
C GLU A 156 -1.69 5.39 0.46
N TRP A 157 -2.59 4.86 1.26
CA TRP A 157 -3.50 3.77 0.91
C TRP A 157 -4.90 4.03 1.44
N LEU A 158 -5.91 3.51 0.74
CA LEU A 158 -7.31 3.59 1.14
C LEU A 158 -8.02 2.27 0.82
N ILE A 159 -8.71 1.70 1.82
CA ILE A 159 -9.48 0.46 1.64
C ILE A 159 -10.94 0.79 1.42
N THR A 160 -11.47 0.40 0.27
CA THR A 160 -12.89 0.58 -0.08
C THR A 160 -13.61 -0.75 -0.28
N ARG A 161 -14.92 -0.66 -0.53
CA ARG A 161 -15.69 -1.82 -0.99
C ARG A 161 -15.20 -2.24 -2.38
N GLY A 162 -15.14 -3.55 -2.65
CA GLY A 162 -14.66 -4.06 -3.93
C GLY A 162 -15.45 -3.58 -5.16
N ASN A 163 -16.71 -3.20 -5.00
CA ASN A 163 -17.57 -2.70 -6.07
C ASN A 163 -17.53 -1.17 -6.27
N ILE A 164 -16.73 -0.46 -5.49
CA ILE A 164 -16.54 0.99 -5.68
C ILE A 164 -15.71 1.22 -6.95
N HIS A 165 -16.10 2.19 -7.75
CA HIS A 165 -15.35 2.59 -8.95
C HIS A 165 -14.08 3.33 -8.54
N ASP A 166 -12.98 3.13 -9.27
CA ASP A 166 -11.67 3.70 -8.92
C ASP A 166 -11.70 5.24 -8.84
N SER A 167 -12.45 5.88 -9.74
CA SER A 167 -12.65 7.33 -9.71
C SER A 167 -13.29 7.86 -8.42
N SER A 168 -14.02 7.03 -7.67
CA SER A 168 -14.66 7.48 -6.43
C SER A 168 -13.69 7.65 -5.25
N ALA A 169 -12.50 7.05 -5.33
CA ALA A 169 -11.43 7.18 -4.34
C ALA A 169 -10.30 8.11 -4.81
N SER A 170 -10.48 8.75 -5.98
CA SER A 170 -9.41 9.55 -6.59
C SER A 170 -9.07 10.80 -5.80
N HIS A 171 -10.04 11.45 -5.17
CA HIS A 171 -9.80 12.68 -4.42
C HIS A 171 -8.80 12.46 -3.28
N GLU A 172 -8.99 11.40 -2.46
CA GLU A 172 -8.06 11.06 -1.39
C GLU A 172 -6.66 10.71 -1.92
N MET A 173 -6.60 10.01 -3.05
CA MET A 173 -5.32 9.68 -3.68
C MET A 173 -4.62 10.93 -4.24
N ILE A 174 -5.36 11.84 -4.89
CA ILE A 174 -4.83 13.11 -5.39
C ILE A 174 -4.34 14.00 -4.23
N ASP A 175 -5.11 14.06 -3.14
CA ASP A 175 -4.74 14.83 -1.95
C ASP A 175 -3.42 14.35 -1.33
N SER A 176 -3.14 13.06 -1.38
CA SER A 176 -1.91 12.47 -0.86
C SER A 176 -0.66 12.82 -1.69
N VAL A 177 -0.85 13.33 -2.91
CA VAL A 177 0.22 13.64 -3.88
C VAL A 177 0.20 15.10 -4.38
N ARG A 178 -0.38 16.02 -3.61
CA ARG A 178 -0.47 17.45 -3.96
C ARG A 178 0.88 18.13 -4.22
N ASN A 179 1.97 17.61 -3.66
CA ASN A 179 3.30 18.20 -3.80
C ASN A 179 4.07 17.72 -5.04
N TYR A 180 3.46 16.87 -5.86
CA TYR A 180 4.06 16.32 -7.06
C TYR A 180 3.70 17.17 -8.27
N ARG A 181 4.65 17.34 -9.20
CA ARG A 181 4.43 18.08 -10.45
C ARG A 181 3.56 17.30 -11.44
N TYR A 182 3.77 15.97 -11.52
CA TYR A 182 3.07 15.11 -12.45
C TYR A 182 2.34 14.00 -11.70
N ILE A 183 1.10 13.73 -12.11
CA ILE A 183 0.29 12.64 -11.56
C ILE A 183 -0.07 11.68 -12.69
N LEU A 184 0.38 10.44 -12.56
CA LEU A 184 0.11 9.36 -13.52
C LEU A 184 -1.05 8.49 -13.02
N ALA A 185 -2.02 8.18 -13.89
CA ALA A 185 -3.11 7.24 -13.60
C ALA A 185 -3.58 6.51 -14.85
N ASP A 186 -4.32 5.42 -14.68
CA ASP A 186 -4.87 4.66 -15.80
C ASP A 186 -6.16 5.28 -16.36
N SER A 187 -6.69 4.68 -17.42
CA SER A 187 -7.90 5.16 -18.11
C SER A 187 -9.21 5.02 -17.29
N ALA A 188 -9.20 4.34 -16.15
CA ALA A 188 -10.35 4.31 -15.24
C ALA A 188 -10.59 5.67 -14.58
N TYR A 189 -9.53 6.48 -14.48
CA TYR A 189 -9.54 7.83 -13.91
C TYR A 189 -9.78 8.93 -14.95
N ASP A 190 -9.99 8.60 -16.23
CA ASP A 190 -10.25 9.58 -17.30
C ASP A 190 -11.68 10.16 -17.20
N THR A 191 -11.88 11.09 -16.27
CA THR A 191 -13.13 11.85 -16.09
C THR A 191 -12.84 13.34 -15.96
N SER A 192 -13.75 14.20 -16.47
CA SER A 192 -13.58 15.66 -16.36
C SER A 192 -13.41 16.12 -14.92
N GLU A 193 -14.17 15.53 -13.99
CA GLU A 193 -14.09 15.83 -12.56
C GLU A 193 -12.68 15.62 -11.98
N ILE A 194 -12.01 14.54 -12.36
CA ILE A 194 -10.65 14.22 -11.88
C ILE A 194 -9.64 15.21 -12.44
N TYR A 195 -9.73 15.56 -13.72
CA TYR A 195 -8.86 16.59 -14.30
C TYR A 195 -9.05 17.95 -13.62
N ASP A 196 -10.31 18.35 -13.42
CA ASP A 196 -10.64 19.61 -12.75
C ASP A 196 -10.08 19.60 -11.32
N TYR A 197 -10.26 18.50 -10.58
CA TYR A 197 -9.77 18.37 -9.21
C TYR A 197 -8.23 18.40 -9.12
N ILE A 198 -7.51 17.76 -10.04
CA ILE A 198 -6.03 17.79 -10.08
C ILE A 198 -5.53 19.20 -10.32
N PHE A 199 -6.06 19.91 -11.31
CA PHE A 199 -5.62 21.28 -11.61
C PHE A 199 -5.96 22.26 -10.49
N GLU A 200 -7.15 22.17 -9.91
CA GLU A 200 -7.66 23.13 -8.93
C GLU A 200 -7.13 22.89 -7.50
N ASN A 201 -6.93 21.64 -7.11
CA ASN A 201 -6.61 21.29 -5.73
C ASN A 201 -5.18 20.77 -5.53
N ALA A 202 -4.63 20.02 -6.49
CA ALA A 202 -3.27 19.52 -6.40
C ALA A 202 -2.26 20.44 -7.09
N HIS A 203 -2.70 21.29 -8.00
CA HIS A 203 -1.84 22.14 -8.84
C HIS A 203 -0.80 21.35 -9.62
N SER A 204 -1.16 20.12 -10.00
CA SER A 204 -0.31 19.14 -10.69
C SER A 204 -0.73 18.99 -12.15
N LEU A 205 0.13 18.40 -12.96
CA LEU A 205 -0.14 18.09 -14.37
C LEU A 205 -0.60 16.64 -14.49
N PRO A 206 -1.87 16.37 -14.87
CA PRO A 206 -2.38 15.01 -15.04
C PRO A 206 -1.84 14.37 -16.32
N VAL A 207 -1.25 13.18 -16.21
CA VAL A 207 -0.81 12.34 -17.33
C VAL A 207 -1.61 11.02 -17.26
N ILE A 208 -2.90 11.09 -17.61
CA ILE A 208 -3.87 10.02 -17.47
C ILE A 208 -4.16 9.40 -18.84
N ASP A 209 -4.23 8.06 -18.92
CA ASP A 209 -4.55 7.39 -20.17
C ASP A 209 -6.00 7.63 -20.59
N THR A 210 -6.24 7.76 -21.88
CA THR A 210 -7.56 8.12 -22.41
C THR A 210 -8.47 6.90 -22.49
N ASN A 211 -9.68 7.01 -21.97
CA ASN A 211 -10.68 5.94 -22.05
C ASN A 211 -11.35 5.89 -23.42
N LYS A 212 -10.82 5.08 -24.33
CA LYS A 212 -11.31 4.90 -25.70
C LYS A 212 -12.75 4.40 -25.79
N ARG A 213 -13.28 3.73 -24.76
CA ARG A 213 -14.64 3.16 -24.76
C ARG A 213 -15.75 4.20 -24.64
N ARG A 214 -15.45 5.39 -24.09
CA ARG A 214 -16.42 6.46 -23.90
C ARG A 214 -16.57 7.39 -25.11
N GLY A 215 -15.80 7.16 -26.19
CA GLY A 215 -15.76 8.02 -27.35
C GLY A 215 -15.24 9.43 -26.98
N ILE A 216 -14.24 9.92 -27.67
CA ILE A 216 -13.78 11.30 -27.51
C ILE A 216 -14.65 12.18 -28.40
N ILE A 217 -15.71 12.75 -27.83
CA ILE A 217 -16.51 13.77 -28.51
C ILE A 217 -15.94 15.12 -28.08
N ASN A 218 -15.13 15.74 -28.95
CA ASN A 218 -14.36 16.97 -28.64
C ASN A 218 -15.25 18.10 -28.10
N ASP A 219 -16.48 18.22 -28.55
CA ASP A 219 -17.38 19.32 -28.16
C ASP A 219 -17.92 19.21 -26.73
N ARG A 220 -17.75 18.05 -26.08
CA ARG A 220 -18.21 17.80 -24.68
C ARG A 220 -17.10 17.70 -23.66
N LEU A 221 -15.84 17.88 -24.08
CA LEU A 221 -14.70 17.84 -23.16
C LEU A 221 -14.56 19.18 -22.43
N THR A 222 -14.35 19.12 -21.11
CA THR A 222 -13.91 20.31 -20.35
C THR A 222 -12.54 20.76 -20.82
N VAL A 223 -12.19 22.03 -20.55
CA VAL A 223 -10.88 22.60 -20.93
C VAL A 223 -9.76 21.79 -20.29
N ASN A 224 -9.88 21.49 -18.99
CA ASN A 224 -8.88 20.75 -18.23
C ASN A 224 -8.67 19.32 -18.78
N ARG A 225 -9.75 18.64 -19.17
CA ARG A 225 -9.62 17.31 -19.78
C ARG A 225 -8.94 17.35 -21.16
N ARG A 226 -9.19 18.38 -21.99
CA ARG A 226 -8.46 18.56 -23.26
C ARG A 226 -6.97 18.74 -23.02
N ILE A 227 -6.61 19.64 -22.09
CA ILE A 227 -5.21 19.84 -21.69
C ILE A 227 -4.58 18.53 -21.20
N GLY A 228 -5.30 17.75 -20.36
CA GLY A 228 -4.81 16.46 -19.87
C GLY A 228 -4.56 15.44 -20.99
N ILE A 229 -5.39 15.39 -22.03
CA ILE A 229 -5.17 14.54 -23.20
C ILE A 229 -3.93 14.98 -23.99
N GLU A 230 -3.70 16.28 -24.14
CA GLU A 230 -2.50 16.82 -24.77
C GLU A 230 -1.25 16.49 -23.95
N LEU A 231 -1.28 16.68 -22.63
CA LEU A 231 -0.20 16.30 -21.72
C LEU A 231 0.10 14.79 -21.80
N ARG A 232 -0.92 13.93 -21.86
CA ARG A 232 -0.73 12.48 -22.01
C ARG A 232 0.02 12.12 -23.29
N ASN A 233 -0.23 12.84 -24.40
CA ASN A 233 0.45 12.63 -25.66
C ASN A 233 1.89 13.17 -25.62
N GLU A 234 2.08 14.36 -25.06
CA GLU A 234 3.39 15.00 -24.93
C GLU A 234 4.33 14.21 -24.01
N TYR A 235 3.81 13.76 -22.85
CA TYR A 235 4.56 13.00 -21.85
C TYR A 235 4.36 11.47 -21.97
N SER A 236 4.24 10.96 -23.18
CA SER A 236 4.00 9.52 -23.43
C SER A 236 5.09 8.61 -22.88
N SER A 237 6.36 9.04 -22.90
CA SER A 237 7.48 8.32 -22.29
C SER A 237 7.41 8.31 -20.78
N MET A 238 7.04 9.44 -20.16
CA MET A 238 6.84 9.52 -18.71
C MET A 238 5.70 8.62 -18.25
N TYR A 239 4.63 8.53 -19.01
CA TYR A 239 3.50 7.65 -18.67
C TYR A 239 3.92 6.19 -18.50
N SER A 240 4.94 5.73 -19.21
CA SER A 240 5.45 4.36 -19.03
C SER A 240 5.98 4.09 -17.61
N MET A 241 6.37 5.13 -16.86
CA MET A 241 6.82 5.02 -15.48
C MET A 241 5.68 4.59 -14.53
N ARG A 242 4.41 4.68 -14.96
CA ARG A 242 3.27 4.13 -14.20
C ARG A 242 3.43 2.64 -13.87
N TRP A 243 4.22 1.90 -14.65
CA TRP A 243 4.53 0.50 -14.35
C TRP A 243 5.17 0.27 -12.98
N GLU A 244 5.74 1.30 -12.36
CA GLU A 244 6.32 1.17 -11.02
C GLU A 244 5.26 0.90 -9.93
N ILE A 245 4.04 1.43 -10.10
CA ILE A 245 2.96 1.11 -9.16
C ILE A 245 2.48 -0.34 -9.33
N GLU A 246 2.42 -0.86 -10.55
CA GLU A 246 2.07 -2.27 -10.80
C GLU A 246 3.12 -3.21 -10.20
N ARG A 247 4.41 -2.84 -10.31
CA ARG A 247 5.51 -3.57 -9.65
C ARG A 247 5.38 -3.54 -8.13
N THR A 248 5.05 -2.38 -7.57
CA THR A 248 4.81 -2.25 -6.12
C THR A 248 3.65 -3.15 -5.68
N PHE A 249 2.56 -3.21 -6.46
CA PHE A 249 1.45 -4.13 -6.20
C PHE A 249 1.88 -5.59 -6.25
N SER A 250 2.66 -6.00 -7.26
CA SER A 250 3.16 -7.38 -7.35
C SER A 250 3.97 -7.77 -6.09
N ILE A 251 4.80 -6.88 -5.56
CA ILE A 251 5.52 -7.13 -4.31
C ILE A 251 4.57 -7.29 -3.13
N LEU A 252 3.60 -6.38 -2.98
CA LEU A 252 2.63 -6.44 -1.90
C LEU A 252 1.72 -7.67 -2.00
N GLU A 253 1.25 -8.01 -3.19
CA GLU A 253 0.34 -9.11 -3.44
C GLU A 253 1.02 -10.48 -3.33
N GLU A 254 2.08 -10.70 -4.09
CA GLU A 254 2.70 -12.02 -4.25
C GLU A 254 3.66 -12.35 -3.10
N ILE A 255 4.47 -11.37 -2.66
CA ILE A 255 5.51 -11.62 -1.66
C ILE A 255 4.98 -11.37 -0.27
N MET A 256 4.38 -10.22 -0.05
CA MET A 256 3.87 -9.85 1.27
C MET A 256 2.45 -10.39 1.53
N GLY A 257 1.84 -11.10 0.57
CA GLY A 257 0.55 -11.79 0.72
C GLY A 257 -0.65 -10.86 0.90
N SER A 258 -0.66 -9.70 0.22
CA SER A 258 -1.79 -8.76 0.29
C SER A 258 -2.97 -9.19 -0.58
N GLU A 259 -2.74 -10.01 -1.62
CA GLU A 259 -3.80 -10.46 -2.52
C GLU A 259 -4.88 -11.25 -1.79
N ASN A 260 -4.50 -12.10 -0.84
CA ASN A 260 -5.40 -13.06 -0.19
C ASN A 260 -5.43 -12.85 1.33
N ILE A 261 -6.33 -11.99 1.81
CA ILE A 261 -6.54 -11.74 3.23
C ILE A 261 -7.88 -12.35 3.66
N TRP A 262 -7.87 -13.63 4.01
CA TRP A 262 -9.09 -14.38 4.31
C TRP A 262 -9.44 -14.34 5.80
N TYR A 263 -10.49 -13.59 6.14
CA TYR A 263 -10.95 -13.51 7.51
C TYR A 263 -12.46 -13.72 7.65
N ALA A 264 -12.84 -14.36 8.75
CA ALA A 264 -14.23 -14.69 9.02
C ALA A 264 -15.04 -13.58 9.71
N SER A 265 -14.43 -12.52 10.21
CA SER A 265 -15.10 -11.45 10.99
C SER A 265 -14.39 -10.11 10.79
N ASN A 266 -14.99 -9.04 11.26
CA ASN A 266 -14.59 -7.63 11.18
C ASN A 266 -13.10 -7.37 11.45
N ARG A 267 -12.22 -7.81 10.57
CA ARG A 267 -10.82 -7.43 10.62
C ARG A 267 -10.59 -6.12 9.95
N ASP A 268 -9.71 -5.43 10.57
CA ASP A 268 -9.18 -4.16 10.12
C ASP A 268 -8.22 -4.40 8.95
N TYR A 269 -8.76 -4.44 7.74
CA TYR A 269 -7.97 -4.57 6.52
C TYR A 269 -7.01 -3.41 6.35
N ASP A 270 -7.42 -2.22 6.79
CA ASP A 270 -6.60 -1.03 6.77
C ASP A 270 -5.34 -1.21 7.62
N ASN A 271 -5.49 -1.75 8.83
CA ASN A 271 -4.37 -2.04 9.73
C ASN A 271 -3.39 -3.06 9.13
N ILE A 272 -3.90 -4.12 8.48
CA ILE A 272 -3.05 -5.15 7.87
C ILE A 272 -2.29 -4.58 6.67
N ILE A 273 -2.98 -3.88 5.79
CA ILE A 273 -2.33 -3.24 4.62
C ILE A 273 -1.36 -2.16 5.08
N GLY A 274 -1.76 -1.33 6.05
CA GLY A 274 -0.89 -0.30 6.60
C GLY A 274 0.42 -0.85 7.16
N LEU A 275 0.39 -1.97 7.90
CA LEU A 275 1.61 -2.62 8.38
C LEU A 275 2.47 -3.16 7.23
N LYS A 276 1.88 -3.67 6.15
CA LYS A 276 2.62 -4.09 4.95
C LYS A 276 3.23 -2.88 4.22
N VAL A 277 2.50 -1.77 4.13
CA VAL A 277 3.02 -0.50 3.59
C VAL A 277 4.21 0.01 4.40
N ILE A 278 4.10 0.03 5.73
CA ILE A 278 5.21 0.42 6.61
C ILE A 278 6.43 -0.48 6.39
N ALA A 279 6.22 -1.80 6.39
CA ALA A 279 7.29 -2.77 6.15
C ALA A 279 7.94 -2.58 4.77
N TYR A 280 7.14 -2.38 3.73
CA TYR A 280 7.61 -2.10 2.37
C TYR A 280 8.43 -0.81 2.30
N ASN A 281 7.91 0.30 2.83
CA ASN A 281 8.61 1.59 2.79
C ASN A 281 9.92 1.55 3.58
N LEU A 282 9.95 0.87 4.73
CA LEU A 282 11.19 0.66 5.49
C LEU A 282 12.23 -0.14 4.71
N MET A 283 11.82 -1.19 3.96
CA MET A 283 12.73 -1.94 3.09
C MET A 283 13.28 -1.07 1.97
N VAL A 284 12.43 -0.24 1.33
CA VAL A 284 12.86 0.69 0.26
C VAL A 284 13.89 1.69 0.80
N ILE A 285 13.60 2.38 1.90
CA ILE A 285 14.53 3.36 2.51
C ILE A 285 15.84 2.70 2.90
N SER A 286 15.78 1.56 3.57
CA SER A 286 16.99 0.85 3.97
C SER A 286 17.85 0.41 2.79
N ASN A 287 17.24 0.00 1.68
CA ASN A 287 17.98 -0.27 0.44
C ASN A 287 18.65 1.00 -0.11
N MET A 288 17.97 2.12 -0.08
CA MET A 288 18.52 3.40 -0.55
C MET A 288 19.70 3.84 0.33
N GLU A 289 19.59 3.78 1.65
CA GLU A 289 20.66 4.13 2.59
C GLU A 289 21.89 3.22 2.46
N LEU A 290 21.69 1.93 2.14
CA LEU A 290 22.78 0.99 1.89
C LEU A 290 23.38 1.10 0.47
N GLY A 291 22.87 2.02 -0.37
CA GLY A 291 23.31 2.17 -1.75
C GLY A 291 22.91 0.99 -2.65
N ASN A 292 21.95 0.17 -2.21
CA ASN A 292 21.39 -0.93 -3.01
C ASN A 292 20.37 -0.39 -4.02
N ASN A 293 20.05 -1.21 -5.03
CA ASN A 293 18.93 -0.88 -5.90
C ASN A 293 17.62 -1.00 -5.09
N ARG A 294 16.87 0.10 -5.01
CA ARG A 294 15.57 0.18 -4.31
C ARG A 294 14.54 -0.85 -4.79
N ARG A 295 14.69 -1.39 -6.01
CA ARG A 295 13.85 -2.44 -6.60
C ARG A 295 14.18 -3.85 -6.11
N GLU A 296 15.32 -4.04 -5.43
CA GLU A 296 15.78 -5.36 -5.00
C GLU A 296 15.18 -5.86 -3.68
N ILE A 297 13.91 -5.54 -3.42
CA ILE A 297 13.18 -5.99 -2.23
C ILE A 297 13.05 -7.52 -2.20
N MET A 298 12.94 -8.17 -3.37
CA MET A 298 12.83 -9.64 -3.50
C MET A 298 13.99 -10.40 -2.84
N LYS A 299 15.20 -9.88 -2.91
CA LYS A 299 16.37 -10.54 -2.34
C LYS A 299 16.38 -10.58 -0.82
N ILE A 300 15.51 -9.79 -0.16
CA ILE A 300 15.42 -9.71 1.29
C ILE A 300 14.51 -10.81 1.84
N VAL A 301 13.47 -11.13 1.09
CA VAL A 301 12.38 -12.03 1.53
C VAL A 301 12.67 -13.49 1.13
N SER A 302 13.56 -13.72 0.18
CA SER A 302 13.91 -15.05 -0.37
C SER A 302 15.15 -15.68 0.23
N CYS A 303 15.64 -15.17 1.35
CA CYS A 303 16.80 -15.76 2.09
C CYS A 303 16.34 -16.59 3.27
#